data_7f73638e4ad1c57877162b5ce58e7e6e
#
_entry.id   7f73638e4ad1c57877162b5ce58e7e6e
#
_cell.length_a   1.000
_cell.length_b   1.000
_cell.length_c   1.000
_cell.angle_alpha   90.00
_cell.angle_beta   90.00
_cell.angle_gamma   90.00
#
_symmetry.space_group_name_H-M   'P 1'
#
loop_
_entity.id
_entity.type
_entity.pdbx_description
1 polymer ?
#
loop_
_entity_poly.entity_id
_entity_poly.type
_entity_poly.pdbx_seq_one_letter_code
_entity_poly.pdbx_strand_id
1 'polypeptide(L)'
;MRIRLNTYIACIAIFLCSSIECIYSQKLKWNFGLSRRQSSEVIPHSKYSFQTAKLKKKVIEPGELSPLSDWEYQLSKGWEMIEGYKARAAEKSVVAQDLDTSEWYSATVPGTVLTTLVDQGVYPDPYWGLNNLLIPDTLCRMDWWYRNSFNIPRNKKGEKVKLILNGINYKAEIWFNRQLLGTMTGAFERGIFDITPWVDYDKKNLLAIRILPPNNPGIPHEANRKEGIGPNGGALCLDGPTFISSEGWDWIPGIRDRNMGIWQDVRVKFGNELEIVDTHVITDLPLPDTTSVNFIVQTEIYNSSKTTRTANLHFNIGGVSAVYPVSLNANEKKMIKLTSNECKELQMKNPRLWWPNGYGGQYLYDASLSLISSGKDTLDVKKMRIGIRELEYELSAYEDNPPIVRLNYNPTAALQDGK
;
A
#
# COMPACT_ATOMS: atom_id res chain seq x y z
N MET A 1 -17.43 63.91 17.41
CA MET A 1 -16.27 63.05 17.04
C MET A 1 -15.88 61.98 18.12
N ARG A 2 -16.28 62.14 19.39
CA ARG A 2 -15.99 61.14 20.46
C ARG A 2 -16.89 59.89 20.45
N ILE A 3 -18.09 59.92 19.91
CA ILE A 3 -19.03 58.80 19.92
C ILE A 3 -18.64 57.71 18.91
N ARG A 4 -18.00 58.03 17.78
CA ARG A 4 -17.58 57.05 16.76
C ARG A 4 -16.36 56.21 17.16
N LEU A 5 -15.48 56.71 17.99
CA LEU A 5 -14.29 56.01 18.45
C LEU A 5 -14.63 54.88 19.43
N ASN A 6 -15.59 55.14 20.34
CA ASN A 6 -16.03 54.12 21.31
C ASN A 6 -16.77 52.95 20.66
N THR A 7 -17.53 53.22 19.57
CA THR A 7 -18.25 52.18 18.80
C THR A 7 -17.25 51.26 18.07
N TYR A 8 -16.17 51.82 17.47
CA TYR A 8 -15.11 51.00 16.84
C TYR A 8 -14.33 50.15 17.85
N ILE A 9 -14.02 50.69 19.01
CA ILE A 9 -13.36 49.95 20.10
C ILE A 9 -14.23 48.83 20.61
N ALA A 10 -15.52 49.05 20.77
CA ALA A 10 -16.48 48.00 21.20
C ALA A 10 -16.64 46.92 20.10
N CYS A 11 -16.70 47.25 18.83
CA CYS A 11 -16.76 46.28 17.73
C CYS A 11 -15.46 45.46 17.60
N ILE A 12 -14.29 46.05 17.79
CA ILE A 12 -13.00 45.35 17.80
C ILE A 12 -12.88 44.42 19.01
N ALA A 13 -13.36 44.85 20.18
CA ALA A 13 -13.37 44.00 21.39
C ALA A 13 -14.34 42.82 21.24
N ILE A 14 -15.53 43.01 20.63
CA ILE A 14 -16.48 41.93 20.34
C ILE A 14 -15.92 40.97 19.29
N PHE A 15 -15.20 41.48 18.27
CA PHE A 15 -14.55 40.62 17.25
C PHE A 15 -13.38 39.84 17.84
N LEU A 16 -12.59 40.41 18.75
CA LEU A 16 -11.52 39.73 19.46
C LEU A 16 -12.06 38.71 20.49
N CYS A 17 -13.16 38.99 21.17
CA CYS A 17 -13.80 38.02 22.04
C CYS A 17 -14.42 36.86 21.26
N SER A 18 -15.08 37.11 20.13
CA SER A 18 -15.64 36.04 19.29
C SER A 18 -14.54 35.20 18.62
N SER A 19 -13.40 35.77 18.28
CA SER A 19 -12.25 35.01 17.76
C SER A 19 -11.54 34.20 18.85
N ILE A 20 -11.54 34.66 20.09
CA ILE A 20 -10.98 33.92 21.23
C ILE A 20 -11.93 32.78 21.64
N GLU A 21 -13.24 32.97 21.59
CA GLU A 21 -14.19 31.88 21.81
C GLU A 21 -14.18 30.84 20.70
N CYS A 22 -13.94 31.22 19.45
CA CYS A 22 -13.75 30.28 18.34
C CYS A 22 -12.49 29.41 18.50
N ILE A 23 -11.45 29.93 19.15
CA ILE A 23 -10.21 29.15 19.43
C ILE A 23 -10.43 28.18 20.61
N TYR A 24 -11.33 28.51 21.54
CA TYR A 24 -11.69 27.63 22.66
C TYR A 24 -12.88 26.71 22.37
N SER A 25 -13.66 26.92 21.33
CA SER A 25 -14.91 26.18 21.09
C SER A 25 -14.75 24.85 20.35
N GLN A 26 -13.56 24.49 19.93
CA GLN A 26 -13.32 23.16 19.35
C GLN A 26 -12.85 22.12 20.36
N LYS A 27 -13.30 22.21 21.60
CA LYS A 27 -13.41 21.01 22.44
C LYS A 27 -14.64 20.24 21.96
N LEU A 28 -14.49 19.45 20.92
CA LEU A 28 -15.50 18.47 20.53
C LEU A 28 -15.86 17.65 21.76
N LYS A 29 -17.07 17.85 22.27
CA LYS A 29 -17.62 17.00 23.30
C LYS A 29 -17.99 15.67 22.67
N TRP A 30 -17.05 14.75 22.61
CA TRP A 30 -17.31 13.38 22.22
C TRP A 30 -18.19 12.74 23.31
N ASN A 31 -19.43 12.47 22.94
CA ASN A 31 -20.40 11.83 23.83
C ASN A 31 -20.58 10.37 23.40
N PHE A 32 -19.51 9.62 23.37
CA PHE A 32 -19.58 8.16 23.16
C PHE A 32 -19.92 7.43 24.46
N GLY A 33 -21.02 7.76 25.10
CA GLY A 33 -21.52 7.00 26.27
C GLY A 33 -20.57 6.92 27.47
N LEU A 34 -19.36 7.47 27.38
CA LEU A 34 -18.43 7.59 28.51
C LEU A 34 -18.85 8.76 29.36
N SER A 35 -19.62 8.45 30.37
CA SER A 35 -20.48 9.33 31.08
C SER A 35 -19.82 10.37 32.00
N ARG A 36 -18.52 10.38 32.17
CA ARG A 36 -17.86 11.39 33.01
C ARG A 36 -16.40 11.59 32.62
N ARG A 37 -16.03 12.82 32.28
CA ARG A 37 -14.64 13.25 32.35
C ARG A 37 -14.19 13.15 33.80
N GLN A 38 -13.20 12.31 34.05
CA GLN A 38 -12.51 12.38 35.35
C GLN A 38 -11.71 13.67 35.39
N SER A 39 -11.63 14.30 36.57
CA SER A 39 -10.77 15.46 36.74
C SER A 39 -9.30 15.04 36.45
N SER A 40 -8.51 15.96 35.93
CA SER A 40 -7.09 15.70 35.64
C SER A 40 -6.29 15.26 36.89
N GLU A 41 -6.83 15.47 38.09
CA GLU A 41 -6.24 15.08 39.37
C GLU A 41 -6.39 13.59 39.68
N VAL A 42 -7.39 12.93 39.08
CA VAL A 42 -7.66 11.48 39.27
C VAL A 42 -6.84 10.62 38.30
N ILE A 43 -6.37 11.19 37.16
CA ILE A 43 -5.61 10.47 36.19
C ILE A 43 -4.14 10.38 36.62
N PRO A 44 -3.54 9.20 36.74
CA PRO A 44 -2.14 9.07 37.13
C PRO A 44 -1.20 9.87 36.22
N HIS A 45 -0.21 10.51 36.81
CA HIS A 45 0.83 11.17 36.04
C HIS A 45 1.71 10.13 35.38
N SER A 46 2.03 10.33 34.09
CA SER A 46 3.02 9.52 33.42
C SER A 46 4.39 9.68 34.08
N LYS A 47 5.09 8.59 34.27
CA LYS A 47 6.50 8.58 34.70
C LYS A 47 7.48 8.86 33.56
N TYR A 48 6.98 8.83 32.33
CA TYR A 48 7.78 9.04 31.14
C TYR A 48 7.84 10.52 30.78
N SER A 49 9.00 10.95 30.33
CA SER A 49 9.23 12.27 29.78
C SER A 49 9.20 12.21 28.25
N PHE A 50 9.19 13.38 27.62
CA PHE A 50 9.39 13.47 26.18
C PHE A 50 10.86 13.27 25.84
N GLN A 51 11.14 12.59 24.74
CA GLN A 51 12.47 12.56 24.16
C GLN A 51 12.69 13.77 23.25
N THR A 52 13.90 14.26 23.19
CA THR A 52 14.29 15.30 22.26
C THR A 52 14.73 14.66 20.95
N ALA A 53 14.06 14.99 19.87
CA ALA A 53 14.52 14.62 18.54
C ALA A 53 15.77 15.42 18.15
N LYS A 54 16.65 14.81 17.35
CA LYS A 54 17.85 15.46 16.80
C LYS A 54 17.83 15.28 15.29
N LEU A 55 17.72 16.40 14.58
CA LEU A 55 17.74 16.40 13.11
C LEU A 55 19.05 15.76 12.62
N LYS A 56 18.92 14.77 11.76
CA LYS A 56 20.05 14.09 11.14
C LYS A 56 20.45 14.83 9.87
N LYS A 57 21.75 14.78 9.57
CA LYS A 57 22.24 15.28 8.29
C LYS A 57 21.67 14.42 7.16
N LYS A 58 21.14 15.07 6.12
CA LYS A 58 20.66 14.39 4.92
C LYS A 58 21.78 13.54 4.33
N VAL A 59 21.48 12.28 4.05
CA VAL A 59 22.31 11.37 3.28
C VAL A 59 21.80 11.38 1.85
N ILE A 60 22.63 11.85 0.92
CA ILE A 60 22.28 11.85 -0.51
C ILE A 60 22.72 10.51 -1.09
N GLU A 61 21.76 9.66 -1.38
CA GLU A 61 21.98 8.40 -2.11
C GLU A 61 21.45 8.55 -3.54
N PRO A 62 22.16 8.03 -4.54
CA PRO A 62 21.63 7.98 -5.90
C PRO A 62 20.47 6.97 -5.96
N GLY A 63 19.46 7.28 -6.75
CA GLY A 63 18.42 6.31 -7.08
C GLY A 63 19.00 5.11 -7.80
N GLU A 64 18.65 3.92 -7.37
CA GLU A 64 19.19 2.65 -7.86
C GLU A 64 18.05 1.67 -8.14
N LEU A 65 18.12 1.02 -9.31
CA LEU A 65 17.27 -0.11 -9.66
C LEU A 65 17.96 -1.41 -9.23
N SER A 66 17.50 -1.99 -8.12
CA SER A 66 17.99 -3.27 -7.61
C SER A 66 17.22 -4.42 -8.25
N PRO A 67 17.87 -5.42 -8.86
CA PRO A 67 17.18 -6.51 -9.54
C PRO A 67 16.41 -7.40 -8.56
N LEU A 68 15.16 -7.68 -8.86
CA LEU A 68 14.34 -8.71 -8.21
C LEU A 68 14.28 -9.98 -9.07
N SER A 69 14.33 -9.81 -10.39
CA SER A 69 14.39 -10.85 -11.39
C SER A 69 15.01 -10.30 -12.68
N ASP A 70 15.09 -11.10 -13.74
CA ASP A 70 15.54 -10.63 -15.06
C ASP A 70 14.64 -9.54 -15.66
N TRP A 71 13.40 -9.43 -15.16
CA TRP A 71 12.35 -8.56 -15.69
C TRP A 71 11.93 -7.44 -14.75
N GLU A 72 12.08 -7.60 -13.44
CA GLU A 72 11.63 -6.66 -12.43
C GLU A 72 12.79 -6.13 -11.57
N TYR A 73 12.76 -4.84 -11.33
CA TYR A 73 13.72 -4.11 -10.51
C TYR A 73 12.98 -3.26 -9.49
N GLN A 74 13.51 -3.21 -8.28
CA GLN A 74 12.99 -2.36 -7.22
C GLN A 74 13.74 -1.03 -7.19
N LEU A 75 13.01 0.06 -7.06
CA LEU A 75 13.57 1.38 -6.82
C LEU A 75 13.67 1.62 -5.31
N SER A 76 14.82 1.20 -4.72
CA SER A 76 14.98 1.06 -3.28
C SER A 76 15.68 2.23 -2.59
N LYS A 77 16.49 3.01 -3.32
CA LYS A 77 17.32 4.09 -2.77
C LYS A 77 17.08 5.42 -3.49
N GLY A 78 17.59 6.50 -2.91
CA GLY A 78 17.60 7.80 -3.55
C GLY A 78 16.26 8.54 -3.48
N TRP A 79 15.39 8.16 -2.57
CA TRP A 79 14.13 8.86 -2.35
C TRP A 79 14.32 10.12 -1.53
N GLU A 80 13.64 11.17 -1.95
CA GLU A 80 13.61 12.48 -1.30
C GLU A 80 12.17 12.93 -1.08
N MET A 81 11.91 13.66 0.00
CA MET A 81 10.56 14.10 0.37
C MET A 81 10.59 15.54 0.90
N ILE A 82 9.50 16.29 0.60
CA ILE A 82 9.28 17.63 1.16
C ILE A 82 7.79 17.92 1.32
N GLU A 83 7.46 18.84 2.21
CA GLU A 83 6.11 19.37 2.39
C GLU A 83 5.65 20.15 1.15
N GLY A 84 4.40 19.93 0.71
CA GLY A 84 3.87 20.57 -0.50
C GLY A 84 3.89 22.09 -0.45
N TYR A 85 3.67 22.71 0.71
CA TYR A 85 3.73 24.17 0.83
C TYR A 85 5.13 24.74 0.60
N LYS A 86 6.20 24.00 0.92
CA LYS A 86 7.58 24.39 0.61
C LYS A 86 7.89 24.19 -0.87
N ALA A 87 7.26 23.18 -1.48
CA ALA A 87 7.44 22.91 -2.91
C ALA A 87 6.67 23.87 -3.82
N ARG A 88 5.63 24.57 -3.34
CA ARG A 88 4.75 25.43 -4.17
C ARG A 88 5.48 26.49 -4.98
N ALA A 89 6.50 27.13 -4.42
CA ALA A 89 7.30 28.11 -5.14
C ALA A 89 8.05 27.51 -6.35
N ALA A 90 8.26 26.18 -6.33
CA ALA A 90 8.96 25.41 -7.33
C ALA A 90 8.10 24.34 -8.01
N GLU A 91 6.75 24.42 -7.94
CA GLU A 91 5.84 23.33 -8.32
C GLU A 91 6.08 22.83 -9.76
N LYS A 92 6.30 23.73 -10.73
CA LYS A 92 6.70 23.35 -12.09
C LYS A 92 8.09 22.73 -12.17
N SER A 93 8.97 23.04 -11.21
CA SER A 93 10.33 22.50 -11.13
C SER A 93 10.40 21.20 -10.37
N VAL A 94 9.42 20.87 -9.52
CA VAL A 94 9.39 19.61 -8.76
C VAL A 94 9.47 18.39 -9.68
N VAL A 95 8.89 18.48 -10.86
CA VAL A 95 8.93 17.45 -11.90
C VAL A 95 10.11 17.60 -12.87
N ALA A 96 11.05 18.53 -12.60
CA ALA A 96 12.25 18.76 -13.41
C ALA A 96 13.51 18.23 -12.72
N GLN A 97 14.50 17.79 -13.49
CA GLN A 97 15.74 17.18 -12.99
C GLN A 97 16.63 18.15 -12.22
N ASP A 98 16.64 19.40 -12.61
CA ASP A 98 17.56 20.45 -12.19
C ASP A 98 17.14 21.20 -10.92
N LEU A 99 16.13 20.71 -10.20
CA LEU A 99 15.71 21.29 -8.93
C LEU A 99 16.73 21.02 -7.84
N ASP A 100 17.11 22.07 -7.11
CA ASP A 100 17.87 21.93 -5.88
C ASP A 100 16.99 21.30 -4.78
N THR A 101 17.42 20.14 -4.31
CA THR A 101 16.74 19.37 -3.26
C THR A 101 17.55 19.32 -1.97
N SER A 102 18.50 20.22 -1.76
CA SER A 102 19.36 20.24 -0.57
C SER A 102 18.59 20.29 0.76
N GLU A 103 17.44 21.00 0.76
CA GLU A 103 16.55 21.13 1.92
C GLU A 103 15.51 20.02 2.05
N TRP A 104 15.50 19.05 1.13
CA TRP A 104 14.57 17.93 1.17
C TRP A 104 15.03 16.87 2.16
N TYR A 105 14.09 16.13 2.74
CA TYR A 105 14.40 14.98 3.59
C TYR A 105 14.85 13.79 2.73
N SER A 106 15.77 12.98 3.24
CA SER A 106 16.02 11.65 2.70
C SER A 106 14.85 10.75 3.09
N ALA A 107 14.04 10.33 2.11
CA ALA A 107 12.79 9.65 2.39
C ALA A 107 12.98 8.13 2.59
N THR A 108 12.25 7.58 3.54
CA THR A 108 12.13 6.14 3.75
C THR A 108 11.02 5.59 2.88
N VAL A 109 11.38 4.76 1.89
CA VAL A 109 10.44 4.07 0.99
C VAL A 109 10.86 2.61 0.85
N PRO A 110 10.00 1.63 1.17
CA PRO A 110 8.62 1.77 1.68
C PRO A 110 8.53 2.44 3.04
N GLY A 111 7.50 3.29 3.24
CA GLY A 111 7.25 3.96 4.50
C GLY A 111 6.17 5.03 4.40
N THR A 112 5.92 5.69 5.53
CA THR A 112 4.98 6.80 5.60
C THR A 112 5.73 8.13 5.75
N VAL A 113 4.99 9.23 5.66
CA VAL A 113 5.52 10.57 5.95
C VAL A 113 6.15 10.61 7.34
N LEU A 114 5.43 10.10 8.34
CA LEU A 114 5.93 10.11 9.72
C LEU A 114 7.16 9.22 9.88
N THR A 115 7.22 8.06 9.24
CA THR A 115 8.42 7.20 9.25
C THR A 115 9.65 7.98 8.77
N THR A 116 9.53 8.66 7.63
CA THR A 116 10.63 9.53 7.13
C THR A 116 11.03 10.59 8.14
N LEU A 117 10.06 11.30 8.71
CA LEU A 117 10.34 12.40 9.64
C LEU A 117 10.98 11.93 10.95
N VAL A 118 10.60 10.75 11.43
CA VAL A 118 11.24 10.10 12.59
C VAL A 118 12.65 9.64 12.24
N ASP A 119 12.84 8.99 11.10
CA ASP A 119 14.15 8.54 10.63
C ASP A 119 15.12 9.69 10.43
N GLN A 120 14.63 10.84 9.98
CA GLN A 120 15.43 12.07 9.84
C GLN A 120 15.61 12.83 11.14
N GLY A 121 14.98 12.40 12.24
CA GLY A 121 15.09 13.01 13.55
C GLY A 121 14.35 14.34 13.67
N VAL A 122 13.34 14.59 12.83
CA VAL A 122 12.43 15.74 12.95
C VAL A 122 11.53 15.54 14.16
N TYR A 123 11.02 14.33 14.33
CA TYR A 123 10.23 13.90 15.47
C TYR A 123 10.90 12.74 16.20
N PRO A 124 10.69 12.62 17.53
CA PRO A 124 11.13 11.44 18.26
C PRO A 124 10.24 10.23 17.95
N ASP A 125 10.70 9.05 18.35
CA ASP A 125 9.93 7.80 18.23
C ASP A 125 8.54 7.94 18.86
N PRO A 126 7.44 7.85 18.11
CA PRO A 126 6.09 8.03 18.61
C PRO A 126 5.66 6.95 19.62
N TYR A 127 6.30 5.79 19.61
CA TYR A 127 5.96 4.68 20.51
C TYR A 127 6.64 4.77 21.87
N TRP A 128 7.56 5.72 22.07
CA TRP A 128 8.22 5.90 23.35
C TRP A 128 7.51 6.96 24.21
N GLY A 129 7.05 6.55 25.39
CA GLY A 129 6.47 7.45 26.39
C GLY A 129 5.30 8.28 25.86
N LEU A 130 5.47 9.60 25.87
CA LEU A 130 4.46 10.56 25.41
C LEU A 130 4.83 11.23 24.08
N ASN A 131 5.84 10.73 23.38
CA ASN A 131 6.36 11.38 22.18
C ASN A 131 5.31 11.60 21.07
N ASN A 132 4.31 10.72 20.96
CA ASN A 132 3.24 10.89 19.98
C ASN A 132 2.48 12.22 20.15
N LEU A 133 2.45 12.79 21.35
CA LEU A 133 1.84 14.09 21.62
C LEU A 133 2.64 15.28 21.08
N LEU A 134 3.91 15.08 20.73
CA LEU A 134 4.78 16.09 20.11
C LEU A 134 4.58 16.20 18.61
N ILE A 135 3.93 15.22 17.99
CA ILE A 135 3.76 15.13 16.55
C ILE A 135 2.48 15.88 16.16
N PRO A 136 2.57 16.89 15.28
CA PRO A 136 1.41 17.70 14.93
C PRO A 136 0.45 16.96 14.01
N ASP A 137 -0.84 17.17 14.19
CA ASP A 137 -1.91 16.63 13.35
C ASP A 137 -1.95 17.30 11.94
N THR A 138 -1.16 18.35 11.73
CA THR A 138 -1.06 19.03 10.45
C THR A 138 -0.40 18.19 9.36
N LEU A 139 0.35 17.15 9.72
CA LEU A 139 1.01 16.25 8.75
C LEU A 139 0.04 15.63 7.75
N CYS A 140 -1.17 15.30 8.20
CA CYS A 140 -2.22 14.72 7.35
C CYS A 140 -3.11 15.76 6.65
N ARG A 141 -2.81 17.06 6.80
CA ARG A 141 -3.63 18.16 6.24
C ARG A 141 -2.93 18.91 5.13
N MET A 142 -1.74 18.45 4.75
CA MET A 142 -0.94 19.00 3.66
C MET A 142 -0.53 17.90 2.70
N ASP A 143 -0.22 18.29 1.48
CA ASP A 143 0.35 17.41 0.47
C ASP A 143 1.85 17.24 0.70
N TRP A 144 2.38 16.11 0.21
CA TRP A 144 3.78 15.74 0.31
C TRP A 144 4.30 15.35 -1.06
N TRP A 145 5.46 15.87 -1.44
CA TRP A 145 6.15 15.49 -2.65
C TRP A 145 7.26 14.49 -2.34
N TYR A 146 7.30 13.41 -3.12
CA TYR A 146 8.38 12.45 -3.18
C TYR A 146 9.05 12.52 -4.53
N ARG A 147 10.38 12.35 -4.56
CA ARG A 147 11.18 12.31 -5.79
C ARG A 147 12.17 11.17 -5.73
N ASN A 148 12.48 10.63 -6.92
CA ASN A 148 13.59 9.71 -7.12
C ASN A 148 14.16 9.88 -8.53
N SER A 149 15.49 10.01 -8.62
CA SER A 149 16.20 10.16 -9.90
C SER A 149 17.13 8.98 -10.12
N PHE A 150 16.85 8.18 -11.15
CA PHE A 150 17.51 6.92 -11.41
C PHE A 150 17.82 6.68 -12.89
N ASN A 151 18.75 5.75 -13.19
CA ASN A 151 19.08 5.34 -14.53
C ASN A 151 18.31 4.08 -14.93
N ILE A 152 17.87 4.04 -16.20
CA ILE A 152 17.35 2.83 -16.83
C ILE A 152 18.47 2.22 -17.68
N PRO A 153 18.76 0.90 -17.56
CA PRO A 153 19.85 0.27 -18.28
C PRO A 153 19.67 0.34 -19.80
N ARG A 154 20.72 0.73 -20.53
CA ARG A 154 20.69 0.87 -22.00
C ARG A 154 20.38 -0.44 -22.73
N ASN A 155 20.78 -1.59 -22.17
CA ASN A 155 20.49 -2.91 -22.74
C ASN A 155 18.99 -3.27 -22.69
N LYS A 156 18.16 -2.48 -22.00
CA LYS A 156 16.70 -2.59 -21.94
C LYS A 156 15.99 -1.73 -23.01
N LYS A 157 16.74 -1.05 -23.87
CA LYS A 157 16.18 -0.24 -24.94
C LYS A 157 15.45 -1.12 -25.96
N GLY A 158 14.19 -0.78 -26.24
CA GLY A 158 13.32 -1.54 -27.13
C GLY A 158 12.32 -2.45 -26.39
N GLU A 159 12.51 -2.70 -25.10
CA GLU A 159 11.54 -3.38 -24.27
C GLU A 159 10.42 -2.41 -23.84
N LYS A 160 9.25 -2.96 -23.49
CA LYS A 160 8.21 -2.21 -22.76
C LYS A 160 8.71 -1.94 -21.35
N VAL A 161 8.50 -0.74 -20.88
CA VAL A 161 8.90 -0.31 -19.53
C VAL A 161 7.68 0.13 -18.75
N LYS A 162 7.39 -0.56 -17.66
CA LYS A 162 6.28 -0.25 -16.75
C LYS A 162 6.79 0.18 -15.38
N LEU A 163 6.21 1.26 -14.89
CA LEU A 163 6.32 1.68 -13.50
C LEU A 163 5.20 1.03 -12.71
N ILE A 164 5.53 0.35 -11.63
CA ILE A 164 4.59 -0.34 -10.74
C ILE A 164 4.72 0.26 -9.34
N LEU A 165 3.64 0.82 -8.84
CA LEU A 165 3.50 1.35 -7.49
C LEU A 165 2.60 0.40 -6.71
N ASN A 166 3.16 -0.43 -5.83
CA ASN A 166 2.41 -1.51 -5.18
C ASN A 166 1.47 -1.01 -4.09
N GLY A 167 1.69 0.18 -3.54
CA GLY A 167 0.76 0.79 -2.61
C GLY A 167 1.17 2.20 -2.19
N ILE A 168 0.24 3.12 -2.36
CA ILE A 168 0.34 4.50 -1.85
C ILE A 168 -0.90 4.77 -1.00
N ASN A 169 -0.73 5.32 0.18
CA ASN A 169 -1.85 5.74 0.99
C ASN A 169 -1.92 7.27 0.99
N TYR A 170 -3.01 7.89 0.54
CA TYR A 170 -4.22 7.26 0.01
C TYR A 170 -4.47 7.71 -1.43
N LYS A 171 -4.21 9.00 -1.75
CA LYS A 171 -4.41 9.61 -3.06
C LYS A 171 -3.12 10.24 -3.55
N ALA A 172 -2.75 10.01 -4.79
CA ALA A 172 -1.52 10.54 -5.36
C ALA A 172 -1.64 10.91 -6.84
N GLU A 173 -0.82 11.88 -7.25
CA GLU A 173 -0.52 12.21 -8.64
C GLU A 173 0.87 11.66 -8.98
N ILE A 174 0.98 10.98 -10.11
CA ILE A 174 2.21 10.29 -10.53
C ILE A 174 2.79 10.95 -11.76
N TRP A 175 4.02 11.42 -11.66
CA TRP A 175 4.73 12.13 -12.72
C TRP A 175 6.03 11.41 -13.07
N PHE A 176 6.31 11.27 -14.37
CA PHE A 176 7.56 10.70 -14.87
C PHE A 176 8.14 11.59 -15.98
N ASN A 177 9.39 12.06 -15.81
CA ASN A 177 10.06 12.94 -16.76
C ASN A 177 9.18 14.11 -17.23
N ARG A 178 8.55 14.84 -16.29
CA ARG A 178 7.61 15.96 -16.50
C ARG A 178 6.23 15.57 -17.05
N GLN A 179 6.01 14.31 -17.37
CA GLN A 179 4.73 13.83 -17.86
C GLN A 179 3.85 13.35 -16.68
N LEU A 180 2.63 13.88 -16.58
CA LEU A 180 1.62 13.32 -15.68
C LEU A 180 1.15 11.98 -16.25
N LEU A 181 1.45 10.90 -15.54
CA LEU A 181 1.01 9.56 -15.92
C LEU A 181 -0.43 9.27 -15.53
N GLY A 182 -0.87 9.84 -14.41
CA GLY A 182 -2.22 9.65 -13.86
C GLY A 182 -2.28 9.83 -12.36
N THR A 183 -3.37 9.35 -11.78
CA THR A 183 -3.65 9.41 -10.33
C THR A 183 -3.90 8.02 -9.78
N MET A 184 -3.61 7.85 -8.48
CA MET A 184 -4.00 6.68 -7.69
C MET A 184 -4.93 7.12 -6.57
N THR A 185 -5.89 6.27 -6.21
CA THR A 185 -6.78 6.49 -5.07
C THR A 185 -7.11 5.13 -4.44
N GLY A 186 -6.65 4.91 -3.22
CA GLY A 186 -6.84 3.65 -2.50
C GLY A 186 -5.52 3.08 -1.97
N ALA A 187 -5.48 2.75 -0.67
CA ALA A 187 -4.26 2.27 -0.04
C ALA A 187 -3.80 0.90 -0.55
N PHE A 188 -4.74 0.09 -1.05
CA PHE A 188 -4.50 -1.30 -1.47
C PHE A 188 -4.57 -1.48 -2.98
N GLU A 189 -4.68 -0.38 -3.72
CA GLU A 189 -4.64 -0.42 -5.18
C GLU A 189 -3.21 -0.31 -5.69
N ARG A 190 -2.93 -1.06 -6.76
CA ARG A 190 -1.66 -1.01 -7.47
C ARG A 190 -1.78 -0.08 -8.68
N GLY A 191 -0.86 0.89 -8.77
CA GLY A 191 -0.69 1.72 -9.96
C GLY A 191 0.27 1.07 -10.94
N ILE A 192 -0.16 0.85 -12.18
CA ILE A 192 0.70 0.32 -13.26
C ILE A 192 0.64 1.29 -14.44
N PHE A 193 1.78 1.88 -14.78
CA PHE A 193 1.90 2.90 -15.82
C PHE A 193 2.91 2.47 -16.88
N ASP A 194 2.53 2.51 -18.16
CA ASP A 194 3.48 2.36 -19.27
C ASP A 194 4.28 3.65 -19.41
N ILE A 195 5.55 3.61 -19.08
CA ILE A 195 6.47 4.75 -19.16
C ILE A 195 7.36 4.68 -20.40
N THR A 196 7.24 3.64 -21.23
CA THR A 196 8.07 3.38 -22.41
C THR A 196 8.29 4.64 -23.29
N PRO A 197 7.27 5.46 -23.59
CA PRO A 197 7.43 6.62 -24.47
C PRO A 197 8.30 7.74 -23.90
N TRP A 198 8.46 7.78 -22.58
CA TRP A 198 9.13 8.89 -21.88
C TRP A 198 10.45 8.51 -21.23
N VAL A 199 10.92 7.26 -21.42
CA VAL A 199 12.21 6.79 -20.88
C VAL A 199 13.37 7.46 -21.62
N ASP A 200 14.29 8.05 -20.84
CA ASP A 200 15.60 8.47 -21.32
C ASP A 200 16.64 7.42 -20.93
N TYR A 201 17.28 6.80 -21.92
CA TYR A 201 18.31 5.77 -21.71
C TYR A 201 19.72 6.37 -21.56
N ASP A 202 19.88 7.67 -21.84
CA ASP A 202 21.16 8.37 -21.83
C ASP A 202 21.33 9.28 -20.61
N LYS A 203 20.23 9.62 -19.96
CA LYS A 203 20.18 10.48 -18.77
C LYS A 203 19.40 9.82 -17.65
N LYS A 204 19.48 10.42 -16.47
CA LYS A 204 18.63 10.03 -15.34
C LYS A 204 17.16 10.32 -15.65
N ASN A 205 16.33 9.40 -15.29
CA ASN A 205 14.88 9.56 -15.30
C ASN A 205 14.42 10.04 -13.91
N LEU A 206 13.38 10.87 -13.88
CA LEU A 206 12.82 11.41 -12.66
C LEU A 206 11.39 10.88 -12.46
N LEU A 207 11.18 10.21 -11.35
CA LEU A 207 9.86 9.92 -10.81
C LEU A 207 9.54 10.95 -9.72
N ALA A 208 8.41 11.65 -9.86
CA ALA A 208 7.88 12.53 -8.84
C ALA A 208 6.45 12.12 -8.49
N ILE A 209 6.15 12.07 -7.21
CA ILE A 209 4.87 11.62 -6.69
C ILE A 209 4.37 12.66 -5.69
N ARG A 210 3.17 13.20 -5.93
CA ARG A 210 2.50 14.09 -5.00
C ARG A 210 1.43 13.32 -4.26
N ILE A 211 1.59 13.16 -2.95
CA ILE A 211 0.60 12.53 -2.09
C ILE A 211 -0.30 13.62 -1.52
N LEU A 212 -1.59 13.49 -1.76
CA LEU A 212 -2.61 14.42 -1.33
C LEU A 212 -3.16 14.02 0.04
N PRO A 213 -3.53 15.01 0.90
CA PRO A 213 -4.16 14.71 2.17
C PRO A 213 -5.52 14.03 1.97
N PRO A 214 -5.97 13.19 2.92
CA PRO A 214 -7.32 12.66 2.93
C PRO A 214 -8.33 13.81 3.08
N ASN A 215 -9.51 13.70 2.45
CA ASN A 215 -10.54 14.74 2.49
C ASN A 215 -11.04 14.95 3.93
N ASN A 216 -11.24 13.87 4.66
CA ASN A 216 -11.72 13.88 6.04
C ASN A 216 -10.70 13.14 6.95
N PRO A 217 -9.60 13.81 7.35
CA PRO A 217 -8.54 13.16 8.13
C PRO A 217 -8.97 12.78 9.54
N GLY A 218 -10.14 13.26 9.99
CA GLY A 218 -10.66 12.98 11.30
C GLY A 218 -9.94 13.72 12.43
N ILE A 219 -10.16 13.26 13.66
CA ILE A 219 -9.63 13.87 14.87
C ILE A 219 -8.95 12.80 15.70
N PRO A 220 -7.64 12.93 15.98
CA PRO A 220 -6.95 12.03 16.88
C PRO A 220 -7.33 12.31 18.33
N HIS A 221 -7.40 11.27 19.14
CA HIS A 221 -7.54 11.39 20.57
C HIS A 221 -6.67 10.36 21.28
N GLU A 222 -6.04 10.79 22.33
CA GLU A 222 -5.28 9.92 23.22
C GLU A 222 -5.69 10.20 24.66
N ALA A 223 -6.09 9.15 25.35
CA ALA A 223 -6.42 9.27 26.77
C ALA A 223 -5.16 9.62 27.56
N ASN A 224 -5.11 10.83 28.08
CA ASN A 224 -4.03 11.32 28.91
C ASN A 224 -4.53 12.40 29.86
N ARG A 225 -3.66 12.84 30.78
CA ARG A 225 -4.06 13.81 31.81
C ARG A 225 -4.58 15.13 31.23
N LYS A 226 -4.02 15.60 30.13
CA LYS A 226 -4.39 16.88 29.50
C LYS A 226 -5.70 16.78 28.73
N GLU A 227 -5.85 15.73 27.93
CA GLU A 227 -6.97 15.54 27.00
C GLU A 227 -8.16 14.82 27.66
N GLY A 228 -7.94 14.14 28.79
CA GLY A 228 -8.96 13.35 29.50
C GLY A 228 -9.14 11.97 28.91
N ILE A 229 -10.24 11.32 29.31
CA ILE A 229 -10.63 9.99 28.82
C ILE A 229 -11.46 10.13 27.56
N GLY A 230 -11.19 9.30 26.56
CA GLY A 230 -11.91 9.22 25.31
C GLY A 230 -11.51 7.98 24.53
N PRO A 231 -12.04 7.76 23.31
CA PRO A 231 -11.59 6.67 22.46
C PRO A 231 -10.12 6.89 22.10
N ASN A 232 -9.27 5.97 22.52
CA ASN A 232 -7.84 6.04 22.20
C ASN A 232 -7.64 5.88 20.70
N GLY A 233 -6.76 6.70 20.10
CA GLY A 233 -6.60 6.79 18.65
C GLY A 233 -7.58 7.75 17.98
N GLY A 234 -8.76 7.98 18.51
CA GLY A 234 -9.78 8.88 17.95
C GLY A 234 -10.52 8.30 16.75
N ALA A 235 -11.18 9.18 16.00
CA ALA A 235 -11.88 8.84 14.75
C ALA A 235 -11.08 9.35 13.56
N LEU A 236 -10.46 8.47 12.82
CA LEU A 236 -9.51 8.80 11.75
C LEU A 236 -9.97 8.25 10.40
N CYS A 237 -9.90 9.08 9.35
CA CYS A 237 -10.15 8.66 7.96
C CYS A 237 -11.47 7.88 7.78
N LEU A 238 -12.58 8.45 8.25
CA LEU A 238 -13.89 7.77 8.27
C LEU A 238 -14.47 7.45 6.89
N ASP A 239 -13.99 8.09 5.86
CA ASP A 239 -14.57 8.11 4.50
C ASP A 239 -13.68 7.46 3.44
N GLY A 240 -12.58 6.84 3.82
CA GLY A 240 -11.63 6.28 2.86
C GLY A 240 -11.32 4.81 3.12
N PRO A 241 -11.24 3.97 2.09
CA PRO A 241 -10.78 2.59 2.19
C PRO A 241 -9.25 2.58 2.39
N THR A 242 -8.80 2.98 3.56
CA THR A 242 -7.40 2.92 3.99
C THR A 242 -7.20 1.78 4.97
N PHE A 243 -5.96 1.48 5.32
CA PHE A 243 -5.67 0.52 6.39
C PHE A 243 -5.83 1.12 7.80
N ILE A 244 -6.20 2.40 7.90
CA ILE A 244 -6.66 3.00 9.15
C ILE A 244 -8.16 2.79 9.22
N SER A 245 -8.60 1.88 10.07
CA SER A 245 -10.01 1.73 10.39
C SER A 245 -10.41 2.82 11.37
N SER A 246 -11.59 3.39 11.16
CA SER A 246 -12.17 4.39 12.04
C SER A 246 -12.78 3.80 13.30
N GLU A 247 -13.18 2.53 13.23
CA GLU A 247 -13.75 1.79 14.34
C GLU A 247 -13.01 0.47 14.51
N GLY A 248 -12.88 0.03 15.76
CA GLY A 248 -12.12 -1.17 16.09
C GLY A 248 -10.61 -0.94 16.28
N TRP A 249 -10.13 0.27 16.07
CA TRP A 249 -8.73 0.68 16.30
C TRP A 249 -8.61 1.83 17.30
N ASP A 250 -9.69 2.12 18.00
CA ASP A 250 -9.82 3.18 19.01
C ASP A 250 -8.97 2.95 20.27
N TRP A 251 -8.32 1.78 20.39
CA TRP A 251 -7.36 1.47 21.44
C TRP A 251 -5.89 1.72 21.07
N ILE A 252 -5.59 2.11 19.82
CA ILE A 252 -4.23 2.48 19.41
C ILE A 252 -4.00 3.98 19.53
N PRO A 253 -2.74 4.44 19.68
CA PRO A 253 -2.42 5.86 19.64
C PRO A 253 -2.85 6.50 18.32
N GLY A 254 -3.21 7.78 18.36
CA GLY A 254 -3.58 8.54 17.16
C GLY A 254 -2.43 8.60 16.14
N ILE A 255 -2.69 8.19 14.89
CA ILE A 255 -1.71 8.18 13.81
C ILE A 255 -1.72 9.53 13.11
N ARG A 256 -0.71 10.36 13.38
CA ARG A 256 -0.70 11.79 13.05
C ARG A 256 -0.63 12.10 11.56
N ASP A 257 0.05 11.28 10.78
CA ASP A 257 0.12 11.41 9.32
C ASP A 257 -0.96 10.61 8.59
N ARG A 258 -1.86 9.91 9.30
CA ARG A 258 -2.85 8.99 8.72
C ARG A 258 -2.22 7.93 7.82
N ASN A 259 -0.97 7.54 8.11
CA ASN A 259 -0.16 6.64 7.31
C ASN A 259 -0.01 7.09 5.84
N MET A 260 -0.10 8.39 5.54
CA MET A 260 0.19 8.91 4.21
C MET A 260 1.61 8.54 3.80
N GLY A 261 1.79 8.05 2.59
CA GLY A 261 3.13 7.69 2.10
C GLY A 261 3.12 6.62 1.02
N ILE A 262 4.31 6.29 0.54
CA ILE A 262 4.58 5.17 -0.37
C ILE A 262 4.89 3.97 0.53
N TRP A 263 3.85 3.28 0.99
CA TRP A 263 3.99 2.27 2.04
C TRP A 263 4.38 0.89 1.53
N GLN A 264 4.33 0.70 0.21
CA GLN A 264 4.87 -0.49 -0.45
C GLN A 264 5.95 -0.12 -1.48
N ASP A 265 6.63 -1.12 -2.00
CA ASP A 265 7.72 -0.94 -2.93
C ASP A 265 7.27 -0.38 -4.28
N VAL A 266 8.21 0.31 -4.90
CA VAL A 266 8.10 0.84 -6.26
C VAL A 266 9.00 0.02 -7.16
N ARG A 267 8.45 -0.45 -8.29
CA ARG A 267 9.18 -1.31 -9.24
C ARG A 267 9.17 -0.75 -10.64
N VAL A 268 10.19 -1.13 -11.39
CA VAL A 268 10.24 -0.97 -12.84
C VAL A 268 10.29 -2.37 -13.44
N LYS A 269 9.31 -2.69 -14.27
CA LYS A 269 9.24 -3.95 -15.02
C LYS A 269 9.59 -3.69 -16.48
N PHE A 270 10.50 -4.50 -17.00
CA PHE A 270 10.81 -4.60 -18.42
C PHE A 270 10.10 -5.81 -19.00
N GLY A 271 9.76 -5.79 -20.28
CA GLY A 271 9.06 -6.92 -20.86
C GLY A 271 8.69 -6.73 -22.33
N ASN A 272 7.87 -7.64 -22.79
CA ASN A 272 7.38 -7.70 -24.16
C ASN A 272 5.98 -7.10 -24.29
N GLU A 273 5.47 -7.06 -25.52
CA GLU A 273 4.11 -6.59 -25.80
C GLU A 273 3.04 -7.56 -25.31
N LEU A 274 3.37 -8.85 -25.16
CA LEU A 274 2.48 -9.88 -24.63
C LEU A 274 2.94 -10.23 -23.21
N GLU A 275 2.07 -10.04 -22.22
CA GLU A 275 2.39 -10.19 -20.80
C GLU A 275 1.30 -10.86 -19.98
N ILE A 276 1.70 -11.45 -18.87
CA ILE A 276 0.83 -11.96 -17.81
C ILE A 276 0.53 -10.80 -16.85
N VAL A 277 -0.74 -10.37 -16.78
CA VAL A 277 -1.16 -9.24 -15.94
C VAL A 277 -1.39 -9.72 -14.51
N ASP A 278 -2.22 -10.74 -14.35
CA ASP A 278 -2.56 -11.31 -13.05
C ASP A 278 -2.65 -12.83 -13.14
N THR A 279 -2.44 -13.51 -12.01
CA THR A 279 -2.50 -14.97 -11.95
C THR A 279 -3.01 -15.41 -10.59
N HIS A 280 -4.02 -16.27 -10.61
CA HIS A 280 -4.57 -16.94 -9.44
C HIS A 280 -4.59 -18.46 -9.69
N VAL A 281 -4.00 -19.22 -8.79
CA VAL A 281 -4.02 -20.68 -8.82
C VAL A 281 -4.83 -21.19 -7.64
N ILE A 282 -5.89 -21.92 -7.94
CA ILE A 282 -6.76 -22.55 -6.96
C ILE A 282 -6.34 -24.01 -6.84
N THR A 283 -6.24 -24.49 -5.62
CA THR A 283 -6.00 -25.90 -5.29
C THR A 283 -7.31 -26.53 -4.84
N ASP A 284 -7.86 -27.42 -5.64
CA ASP A 284 -9.14 -28.09 -5.43
C ASP A 284 -8.89 -29.54 -4.97
N LEU A 285 -9.14 -29.79 -3.71
CA LEU A 285 -9.03 -31.10 -3.09
C LEU A 285 -10.43 -31.73 -3.05
N PRO A 286 -10.63 -32.97 -3.55
CA PRO A 286 -11.92 -33.63 -3.52
C PRO A 286 -12.27 -34.15 -2.11
N LEU A 287 -12.43 -33.25 -1.16
CA LEU A 287 -12.67 -33.59 0.25
C LEU A 287 -13.81 -34.62 0.40
N PRO A 288 -13.67 -35.59 1.33
CA PRO A 288 -12.62 -35.75 2.32
C PRO A 288 -11.34 -36.41 1.80
N ASP A 289 -11.24 -36.75 0.52
CA ASP A 289 -10.06 -37.36 -0.07
C ASP A 289 -9.00 -36.30 -0.37
N THR A 290 -7.85 -36.38 0.28
CA THR A 290 -6.70 -35.50 0.10
C THR A 290 -5.55 -36.15 -0.67
N THR A 291 -5.78 -37.33 -1.28
CA THR A 291 -4.75 -38.08 -2.03
C THR A 291 -4.50 -37.51 -3.43
N SER A 292 -5.34 -36.56 -3.87
CA SER A 292 -5.18 -35.86 -5.14
C SER A 292 -5.58 -34.41 -5.03
N VAL A 293 -5.04 -33.57 -5.90
CA VAL A 293 -5.44 -32.18 -6.07
C VAL A 293 -5.60 -31.83 -7.53
N ASN A 294 -6.64 -31.07 -7.87
CA ASN A 294 -6.81 -30.46 -9.17
C ASN A 294 -6.36 -29.00 -9.10
N PHE A 295 -5.63 -28.53 -10.11
CA PHE A 295 -5.27 -27.13 -10.22
C PHE A 295 -6.23 -26.41 -11.18
N ILE A 296 -6.72 -25.26 -10.72
CA ILE A 296 -7.46 -24.32 -11.58
C ILE A 296 -6.57 -23.08 -11.72
N VAL A 297 -6.08 -22.84 -12.94
CA VAL A 297 -5.23 -21.67 -13.23
C VAL A 297 -6.07 -20.59 -13.89
N GLN A 298 -6.21 -19.46 -13.22
CA GLN A 298 -6.87 -18.28 -13.76
C GLN A 298 -5.82 -17.20 -13.99
N THR A 299 -5.74 -16.67 -15.21
CA THR A 299 -4.76 -15.63 -15.52
C THR A 299 -5.31 -14.65 -16.55
N GLU A 300 -5.03 -13.36 -16.36
CA GLU A 300 -5.28 -12.37 -17.39
C GLU A 300 -4.01 -12.15 -18.21
N ILE A 301 -4.12 -12.23 -19.52
CA ILE A 301 -3.03 -11.95 -20.46
C ILE A 301 -3.39 -10.69 -21.24
N TYR A 302 -2.42 -9.81 -21.47
CA TYR A 302 -2.58 -8.58 -22.22
C TYR A 302 -1.62 -8.52 -23.40
N ASN A 303 -2.17 -8.23 -24.58
CA ASN A 303 -1.40 -7.89 -25.78
C ASN A 303 -1.45 -6.38 -25.99
N SER A 304 -0.35 -5.68 -25.67
CA SER A 304 -0.23 -4.22 -25.84
C SER A 304 0.20 -3.82 -27.26
N SER A 305 0.38 -4.78 -28.17
CA SER A 305 0.77 -4.50 -29.56
C SER A 305 -0.42 -4.08 -30.42
N LYS A 306 -0.12 -3.55 -31.59
CA LYS A 306 -1.11 -3.16 -32.61
C LYS A 306 -1.50 -4.32 -33.55
N THR A 307 -1.01 -5.53 -33.30
CA THR A 307 -1.25 -6.72 -34.12
C THR A 307 -1.62 -7.91 -33.25
N THR A 308 -2.26 -8.92 -33.83
CA THR A 308 -2.50 -10.18 -33.14
C THR A 308 -1.18 -10.85 -32.76
N ARG A 309 -1.14 -11.39 -31.54
CA ARG A 309 0.01 -12.12 -30.99
C ARG A 309 -0.41 -13.51 -30.54
N THR A 310 0.45 -14.48 -30.76
CA THR A 310 0.28 -15.86 -30.32
C THR A 310 1.45 -16.29 -29.45
N ALA A 311 1.17 -17.13 -28.46
CA ALA A 311 2.18 -17.75 -27.60
C ALA A 311 1.62 -19.05 -27.02
N ASN A 312 2.49 -19.81 -26.34
CA ASN A 312 2.08 -20.92 -25.47
C ASN A 312 2.18 -20.48 -24.00
N LEU A 313 1.12 -20.70 -23.26
CA LEU A 313 1.07 -20.52 -21.82
C LEU A 313 1.50 -21.83 -21.17
N HIS A 314 2.62 -21.81 -20.44
CA HIS A 314 3.18 -22.94 -19.72
C HIS A 314 2.96 -22.77 -18.22
N PHE A 315 2.31 -23.73 -17.60
CA PHE A 315 2.15 -23.80 -16.13
C PHE A 315 2.94 -24.96 -15.58
N ASN A 316 3.73 -24.72 -14.53
CA ASN A 316 4.51 -25.76 -13.85
C ASN A 316 4.36 -25.64 -12.34
N ILE A 317 4.15 -26.77 -11.65
CA ILE A 317 4.12 -26.88 -10.19
C ILE A 317 4.46 -28.32 -9.76
N GLY A 318 5.46 -28.50 -8.90
CA GLY A 318 5.72 -29.77 -8.23
C GLY A 318 5.79 -31.01 -9.13
N GLY A 319 6.30 -30.86 -10.37
CA GLY A 319 6.36 -31.94 -11.38
C GLY A 319 5.14 -32.00 -12.30
N VAL A 320 4.09 -31.26 -12.05
CA VAL A 320 2.98 -31.05 -13.01
C VAL A 320 3.40 -30.01 -14.04
N SER A 321 3.15 -30.27 -15.33
CA SER A 321 3.43 -29.34 -16.44
C SER A 321 2.27 -29.38 -17.43
N ALA A 322 1.69 -28.21 -17.70
CA ALA A 322 0.61 -28.03 -18.66
C ALA A 322 0.97 -26.94 -19.67
N VAL A 323 0.54 -27.12 -20.93
CA VAL A 323 0.79 -26.15 -22.01
C VAL A 323 -0.53 -25.86 -22.72
N TYR A 324 -0.83 -24.57 -22.88
CA TYR A 324 -2.05 -24.12 -23.53
C TYR A 324 -1.75 -23.00 -24.55
N PRO A 325 -2.17 -23.16 -25.82
CA PRO A 325 -1.97 -22.14 -26.84
C PRO A 325 -2.90 -20.96 -26.64
N VAL A 326 -2.36 -19.75 -26.74
CA VAL A 326 -3.10 -18.51 -26.61
C VAL A 326 -2.93 -17.63 -27.84
N SER A 327 -4.02 -16.95 -28.22
CA SER A 327 -4.03 -15.94 -29.27
C SER A 327 -4.84 -14.73 -28.77
N LEU A 328 -4.24 -13.54 -28.90
CA LEU A 328 -4.86 -12.27 -28.50
C LEU A 328 -4.79 -11.28 -29.67
N ASN A 329 -5.88 -10.59 -29.93
CA ASN A 329 -5.93 -9.49 -30.89
C ASN A 329 -5.12 -8.29 -30.40
N ALA A 330 -4.96 -7.29 -31.26
CA ALA A 330 -4.33 -6.01 -30.87
C ALA A 330 -5.05 -5.37 -29.68
N ASN A 331 -4.28 -4.93 -28.68
CA ASN A 331 -4.78 -4.26 -27.45
C ASN A 331 -5.82 -5.09 -26.67
N GLU A 332 -5.83 -6.42 -26.83
CA GLU A 332 -6.76 -7.30 -26.13
C GLU A 332 -6.22 -7.71 -24.76
N LYS A 333 -7.09 -7.64 -23.74
CA LYS A 333 -6.96 -8.33 -22.48
C LYS A 333 -7.86 -9.56 -22.49
N LYS A 334 -7.32 -10.71 -22.13
CA LYS A 334 -8.04 -11.97 -22.17
C LYS A 334 -7.84 -12.75 -20.88
N MET A 335 -8.96 -13.07 -20.23
CA MET A 335 -8.98 -14.00 -19.12
C MET A 335 -8.89 -15.44 -19.62
N ILE A 336 -7.93 -16.18 -19.15
CA ILE A 336 -7.73 -17.60 -19.39
C ILE A 336 -8.02 -18.34 -18.10
N LYS A 337 -8.89 -19.37 -18.19
CA LYS A 337 -9.16 -20.30 -17.10
C LYS A 337 -8.86 -21.70 -17.60
N LEU A 338 -7.88 -22.36 -16.98
CA LEU A 338 -7.48 -23.73 -17.28
C LEU A 338 -7.89 -24.61 -16.11
N THR A 339 -8.55 -25.70 -16.43
CA THR A 339 -8.92 -26.79 -15.51
C THR A 339 -8.43 -28.12 -16.10
N SER A 340 -8.68 -29.21 -15.43
CA SER A 340 -8.40 -30.55 -15.97
C SER A 340 -9.19 -30.88 -17.24
N ASN A 341 -10.24 -30.10 -17.59
CA ASN A 341 -10.96 -30.25 -18.84
C ASN A 341 -10.14 -29.73 -20.03
N GLU A 342 -9.46 -28.60 -19.87
CA GLU A 342 -8.60 -27.99 -20.88
C GLU A 342 -7.20 -28.65 -20.91
N CYS A 343 -6.69 -29.05 -19.74
CA CYS A 343 -5.36 -29.62 -19.58
C CYS A 343 -5.42 -30.76 -18.55
N LYS A 344 -5.47 -32.00 -18.99
CA LYS A 344 -5.56 -33.20 -18.11
C LYS A 344 -4.41 -33.33 -17.14
N GLU A 345 -3.28 -32.68 -17.46
CA GLU A 345 -2.06 -32.66 -16.65
C GLU A 345 -2.21 -31.81 -15.38
N LEU A 346 -3.27 -30.99 -15.26
CA LEU A 346 -3.51 -30.12 -14.09
C LEU A 346 -3.98 -30.90 -12.85
N GLN A 347 -3.35 -32.02 -12.59
CA GLN A 347 -3.60 -32.88 -11.43
C GLN A 347 -2.30 -33.33 -10.78
N MET A 348 -2.32 -33.47 -9.46
CA MET A 348 -1.18 -34.04 -8.70
C MET A 348 -1.70 -35.10 -7.74
N LYS A 349 -1.02 -36.24 -7.69
CA LYS A 349 -1.30 -37.32 -6.74
C LYS A 349 -0.42 -37.17 -5.51
N ASN A 350 -0.98 -37.52 -4.34
CA ASN A 350 -0.32 -37.52 -3.04
C ASN A 350 0.40 -36.16 -2.77
N PRO A 351 -0.30 -35.01 -2.84
CA PRO A 351 0.31 -33.73 -2.59
C PRO A 351 0.74 -33.59 -1.13
N ARG A 352 1.82 -32.87 -0.88
CA ARG A 352 2.13 -32.41 0.48
C ARG A 352 1.26 -31.20 0.79
N LEU A 353 0.42 -31.34 1.80
CA LEU A 353 -0.52 -30.29 2.19
C LEU A 353 0.17 -29.17 2.97
N TRP A 354 -0.37 -27.99 2.88
CA TRP A 354 -0.03 -26.86 3.73
C TRP A 354 -1.01 -26.78 4.90
N TRP A 355 -0.50 -26.68 6.11
CA TRP A 355 -1.29 -26.58 7.32
C TRP A 355 -1.08 -25.25 8.04
N PRO A 356 -2.09 -24.71 8.75
CA PRO A 356 -1.91 -23.59 9.66
C PRO A 356 -0.93 -23.94 10.78
N ASN A 357 -0.42 -22.88 11.43
CA ASN A 357 0.49 -23.07 12.57
C ASN A 357 -0.15 -23.94 13.66
N GLY A 358 0.58 -24.94 14.11
CA GLY A 358 0.12 -25.90 15.12
C GLY A 358 -0.67 -27.11 14.59
N TYR A 359 -1.00 -27.16 13.28
CA TYR A 359 -1.76 -28.28 12.68
C TYR A 359 -0.92 -29.15 11.73
N GLY A 360 0.27 -28.74 11.37
CA GLY A 360 1.15 -29.54 10.51
C GLY A 360 2.19 -28.68 9.80
N GLY A 361 2.80 -29.25 8.77
CA GLY A 361 3.85 -28.59 7.99
C GLY A 361 3.31 -27.53 7.04
N GLN A 362 4.02 -26.41 6.92
CA GLN A 362 3.68 -25.31 6.01
C GLN A 362 4.43 -25.46 4.68
N TYR A 363 4.16 -26.56 3.96
CA TYR A 363 4.84 -26.86 2.71
C TYR A 363 4.35 -25.98 1.57
N LEU A 364 5.29 -25.37 0.84
CA LEU A 364 5.00 -24.55 -0.34
C LEU A 364 5.71 -25.13 -1.56
N TYR A 365 4.95 -25.29 -2.64
CA TYR A 365 5.47 -25.66 -3.95
C TYR A 365 5.92 -24.42 -4.71
N ASP A 366 7.08 -24.49 -5.36
CA ASP A 366 7.44 -23.51 -6.36
C ASP A 366 6.62 -23.75 -7.63
N ALA A 367 5.98 -22.72 -8.11
CA ALA A 367 5.17 -22.73 -9.32
C ALA A 367 5.57 -21.60 -10.26
N SER A 368 5.36 -21.79 -11.55
CA SER A 368 5.60 -20.79 -12.57
C SER A 368 4.53 -20.82 -13.65
N LEU A 369 4.18 -19.63 -14.15
CA LEU A 369 3.40 -19.42 -15.33
C LEU A 369 4.21 -18.61 -16.32
N SER A 370 4.42 -19.11 -17.55
CA SER A 370 5.28 -18.47 -18.53
C SER A 370 4.59 -18.37 -19.87
N LEU A 371 4.77 -17.25 -20.56
CA LEU A 371 4.41 -17.09 -21.97
C LEU A 371 5.63 -17.33 -22.83
N ILE A 372 5.55 -18.30 -23.74
CA ILE A 372 6.64 -18.68 -24.63
C ILE A 372 6.20 -18.50 -26.07
N SER A 373 7.02 -17.77 -26.86
CA SER A 373 6.78 -17.57 -28.28
C SER A 373 6.93 -18.86 -29.09
N SER A 374 6.45 -18.88 -30.33
CA SER A 374 6.69 -19.98 -31.27
C SER A 374 8.20 -20.19 -31.56
N GLY A 375 9.01 -19.13 -31.44
CA GLY A 375 10.48 -19.16 -31.53
C GLY A 375 11.16 -19.69 -30.25
N LYS A 376 10.39 -20.10 -29.22
CA LYS A 376 10.84 -20.56 -27.90
C LYS A 376 11.45 -19.48 -26.99
N ASP A 377 11.29 -18.20 -27.33
CA ASP A 377 11.69 -17.11 -26.44
C ASP A 377 10.66 -16.94 -25.32
N THR A 378 11.14 -16.75 -24.10
CA THR A 378 10.28 -16.40 -22.98
C THR A 378 9.85 -14.94 -23.09
N LEU A 379 8.54 -14.70 -23.21
CA LEU A 379 7.97 -13.36 -23.35
C LEU A 379 7.65 -12.74 -21.97
N ASP A 380 7.14 -13.53 -21.04
CA ASP A 380 6.91 -13.12 -19.66
C ASP A 380 6.87 -14.35 -18.74
N VAL A 381 7.15 -14.16 -17.47
CA VAL A 381 7.10 -15.22 -16.45
C VAL A 381 6.64 -14.69 -15.10
N LYS A 382 5.72 -15.44 -14.48
CA LYS A 382 5.31 -15.26 -13.09
C LYS A 382 5.77 -16.46 -12.27
N LYS A 383 6.58 -16.22 -11.25
CA LYS A 383 6.99 -17.22 -10.26
C LYS A 383 6.18 -16.99 -8.99
N MET A 384 5.72 -18.06 -8.38
CA MET A 384 4.91 -18.02 -7.17
C MET A 384 5.18 -19.23 -6.29
N ARG A 385 4.81 -19.14 -5.01
CA ARG A 385 4.84 -20.26 -4.07
C ARG A 385 3.42 -20.58 -3.65
N ILE A 386 3.03 -21.84 -3.76
CA ILE A 386 1.65 -22.31 -3.57
C ILE A 386 1.61 -23.35 -2.46
N GLY A 387 0.79 -23.10 -1.45
CA GLY A 387 0.42 -24.11 -0.45
C GLY A 387 -0.85 -24.82 -0.89
N ILE A 388 -0.79 -26.16 -0.96
CA ILE A 388 -1.97 -26.95 -1.32
C ILE A 388 -2.83 -27.12 -0.09
N ARG A 389 -4.04 -26.56 -0.13
CA ARG A 389 -5.04 -26.62 0.93
C ARG A 389 -6.44 -26.44 0.34
N GLU A 390 -7.44 -26.90 1.07
CA GLU A 390 -8.85 -26.61 0.83
C GLU A 390 -9.43 -25.90 2.06
N LEU A 391 -10.34 -24.98 1.83
CA LEU A 391 -11.05 -24.24 2.86
C LEU A 391 -12.52 -24.09 2.47
N GLU A 392 -13.38 -24.70 3.26
CA GLU A 392 -14.82 -24.61 3.05
C GLU A 392 -15.51 -23.86 4.19
N TYR A 393 -16.58 -23.16 3.87
CA TYR A 393 -17.45 -22.52 4.83
C TYR A 393 -18.72 -23.34 5.01
N GLU A 394 -18.96 -23.83 6.19
CA GLU A 394 -20.23 -24.47 6.56
C GLU A 394 -21.06 -23.46 7.35
N LEU A 395 -22.23 -23.13 6.80
CA LEU A 395 -23.21 -22.28 7.48
C LEU A 395 -24.20 -23.19 8.20
N SER A 396 -24.18 -23.19 9.54
CA SER A 396 -25.24 -23.81 10.33
C SER A 396 -26.27 -22.75 10.72
N ALA A 397 -27.47 -22.85 10.18
CA ALA A 397 -28.60 -22.02 10.57
C ALA A 397 -29.38 -22.73 11.69
N TYR A 398 -29.48 -22.11 12.85
CA TYR A 398 -30.47 -22.48 13.87
C TYR A 398 -31.64 -21.50 13.77
N GLU A 399 -32.88 -22.01 13.89
CA GLU A 399 -34.11 -21.20 13.72
C GLU A 399 -34.18 -19.96 14.61
N ASP A 400 -33.49 -19.95 15.77
CA ASP A 400 -33.56 -18.88 16.77
C ASP A 400 -32.24 -18.11 16.99
N ASN A 401 -31.18 -18.36 16.22
CA ASN A 401 -29.88 -17.71 16.40
C ASN A 401 -29.29 -17.29 15.05
N PRO A 402 -28.45 -16.22 15.02
CA PRO A 402 -27.72 -15.89 13.81
C PRO A 402 -26.87 -17.07 13.35
N PRO A 403 -26.71 -17.28 12.03
CA PRO A 403 -25.96 -18.40 11.51
C PRO A 403 -24.51 -18.38 12.03
N ILE A 404 -24.08 -19.53 12.53
CA ILE A 404 -22.68 -19.72 12.94
C ILE A 404 -21.92 -20.14 11.70
N VAL A 405 -20.92 -19.34 11.31
CA VAL A 405 -19.99 -19.70 10.24
C VAL A 405 -18.92 -20.61 10.85
N ARG A 406 -18.82 -21.84 10.39
CA ARG A 406 -17.78 -22.77 10.76
C ARG A 406 -16.81 -22.91 9.59
N LEU A 407 -15.52 -22.69 9.85
CA LEU A 407 -14.46 -22.93 8.88
C LEU A 407 -14.02 -24.39 8.95
N ASN A 408 -14.26 -25.16 7.90
CA ASN A 408 -13.72 -26.50 7.75
C ASN A 408 -12.40 -26.41 6.98
N TYR A 409 -11.32 -26.82 7.65
CA TYR A 409 -9.99 -26.80 7.09
C TYR A 409 -9.42 -28.24 7.10
N ASN A 410 -9.38 -28.89 5.93
CA ASN A 410 -8.96 -30.30 5.77
C ASN A 410 -9.46 -31.20 6.92
N PRO A 411 -10.78 -31.26 7.17
CA PRO A 411 -11.34 -31.78 8.42
C PRO A 411 -10.98 -33.24 8.68
N THR A 412 -10.90 -34.05 7.62
CA THR A 412 -10.60 -35.48 7.74
C THR A 412 -9.16 -35.70 8.24
N ALA A 413 -8.19 -34.94 7.75
CA ALA A 413 -6.82 -35.07 8.19
C ALA A 413 -6.64 -34.57 9.64
N ALA A 414 -7.31 -33.49 10.03
CA ALA A 414 -7.30 -32.98 11.40
C ALA A 414 -7.91 -33.97 12.39
N LEU A 415 -8.98 -34.67 12.01
CA LEU A 415 -9.61 -35.71 12.85
C LEU A 415 -8.74 -36.95 12.99
N GLN A 416 -7.98 -37.35 11.96
CA GLN A 416 -7.08 -38.49 12.00
C GLN A 416 -5.89 -38.26 12.96
N ASP A 417 -5.42 -37.03 13.07
CA ASP A 417 -4.34 -36.64 13.97
C ASP A 417 -4.80 -36.44 15.43
N GLY A 418 -6.08 -36.60 15.70
CA GLY A 418 -6.64 -36.50 17.06
C GLY A 418 -6.61 -35.06 17.64
N LYS A 419 -6.52 -34.07 16.79
CA LYS A 419 -6.44 -32.65 17.16
C LYS A 419 -7.70 -31.89 16.82
#